data_74c1c5bf5bd72e4a4088842c0a4dfde2
#
_entry.id   74c1c5bf5bd72e4a4088842c0a4dfde2
#
_cell.length_a   1.000
_cell.length_b   1.000
_cell.length_c   1.000
_cell.angle_alpha   90.00
_cell.angle_beta   90.00
_cell.angle_gamma   90.00
#
_symmetry.space_group_name_H-M   'P 1'
#
loop_
_entity.id
_entity.type
_entity.pdbx_description
1 polymer ?
#
loop_
_entity_poly.entity_id
_entity_poly.type
_entity_poly.pdbx_seq_one_letter_code
_entity_poly.pdbx_strand_id
1 'polypeptide(L)'
;MPVKLDPDAAFVFKAFQDAGRPPYESVSPAEARELYLKGRLVTNPDPPELKSVEALTIPSDDGDIPARVYTPKAPRQSNGLSPCLVFFHGGGWVIGDLDSHDVVCRTLAHEGQLIV
;
A
#
# COMPACT_ATOMS: atom_id res chain seq x y z
N MET A 1 33.19 2.28 3.79
CA MET A 1 33.00 1.48 2.55
C MET A 1 31.71 1.98 1.91
N PRO A 2 31.67 2.21 0.58
CA PRO A 2 30.40 2.51 -0.08
C PRO A 2 29.48 1.30 0.05
N VAL A 3 28.25 1.55 0.48
CA VAL A 3 27.20 0.50 0.57
C VAL A 3 26.86 0.07 -0.85
N LYS A 4 27.08 -1.22 -1.17
CA LYS A 4 26.67 -1.79 -2.44
C LYS A 4 25.18 -2.11 -2.37
N LEU A 5 24.38 -1.39 -3.13
CA LEU A 5 22.95 -1.68 -3.26
C LEU A 5 22.75 -3.00 -4.01
N ASP A 6 21.68 -3.70 -3.67
CA ASP A 6 21.14 -4.78 -4.49
C ASP A 6 20.80 -4.22 -5.89
N PRO A 7 20.99 -4.99 -7.00
CA PRO A 7 20.72 -4.51 -8.36
C PRO A 7 19.31 -3.97 -8.56
N ASP A 8 18.29 -4.61 -7.99
CA ASP A 8 16.89 -4.18 -8.11
C ASP A 8 16.65 -2.88 -7.33
N ALA A 9 17.23 -2.76 -6.13
CA ALA A 9 17.18 -1.53 -5.35
C ALA A 9 17.90 -0.38 -6.06
N ALA A 10 19.06 -0.65 -6.67
CA ALA A 10 19.82 0.34 -7.46
C ALA A 10 19.03 0.81 -8.69
N PHE A 11 18.32 -0.10 -9.37
CA PHE A 11 17.45 0.22 -10.49
C PHE A 11 16.30 1.16 -10.06
N VAL A 12 15.59 0.81 -9.01
CA VAL A 12 14.49 1.65 -8.47
C VAL A 12 15.02 3.01 -8.04
N PHE A 13 16.13 3.06 -7.32
CA PHE A 13 16.73 4.30 -6.86
C PHE A 13 17.13 5.21 -8.05
N LYS A 14 17.75 4.62 -9.07
CA LYS A 14 18.10 5.36 -10.29
C LYS A 14 16.87 5.90 -11.02
N ALA A 15 15.82 5.11 -11.13
CA ALA A 15 14.56 5.53 -11.76
C ALA A 15 13.93 6.74 -11.02
N PHE A 16 14.01 6.77 -9.69
CA PHE A 16 13.56 7.93 -8.91
C PHE A 16 14.43 9.18 -9.16
N GLN A 17 15.76 9.01 -9.22
CA GLN A 17 16.66 10.11 -9.53
C GLN A 17 16.43 10.68 -10.94
N ASP A 18 16.33 9.79 -11.93
CA ASP A 18 16.14 10.17 -13.35
C ASP A 18 14.78 10.86 -13.59
N ALA A 19 13.78 10.56 -12.76
CA ALA A 19 12.46 11.20 -12.81
C ALA A 19 12.48 12.69 -12.40
N GLY A 20 13.58 13.17 -11.83
CA GLY A 20 13.75 14.59 -11.47
C GLY A 20 12.69 15.13 -10.50
N ARG A 21 12.13 14.25 -9.65
CA ARG A 21 11.06 14.63 -8.73
C ARG A 21 11.59 15.52 -7.62
N PRO A 22 10.83 16.55 -7.22
CA PRO A 22 11.20 17.35 -6.06
C PRO A 22 11.16 16.49 -4.80
N PRO A 23 12.02 16.76 -3.82
CA PRO A 23 11.94 16.12 -2.50
C PRO A 23 10.60 16.46 -1.83
N TYR A 24 10.03 15.50 -1.10
CA TYR A 24 8.70 15.67 -0.49
C TYR A 24 8.62 16.86 0.48
N GLU A 25 9.71 17.16 1.18
CA GLU A 25 9.81 18.29 2.09
C GLU A 25 9.81 19.67 1.41
N SER A 26 10.00 19.70 0.10
CA SER A 26 10.03 20.96 -0.69
C SER A 26 8.68 21.30 -1.34
N VAL A 27 7.69 20.45 -1.18
CA VAL A 27 6.37 20.63 -1.80
C VAL A 27 5.26 20.66 -0.75
N SER A 28 4.07 21.09 -1.14
CA SER A 28 2.90 21.02 -0.24
C SER A 28 2.52 19.57 0.09
N PRO A 29 1.83 19.32 1.23
CA PRO A 29 1.34 17.99 1.57
C PRO A 29 0.43 17.37 0.49
N ALA A 30 -0.35 18.17 -0.21
CA ALA A 30 -1.21 17.71 -1.30
C ALA A 30 -0.38 17.21 -2.48
N GLU A 31 0.60 18.00 -2.92
CA GLU A 31 1.53 17.61 -3.99
C GLU A 31 2.37 16.38 -3.60
N ALA A 32 2.83 16.30 -2.35
CA ALA A 32 3.58 15.15 -1.86
C ALA A 32 2.75 13.85 -1.97
N ARG A 33 1.46 13.88 -1.64
CA ARG A 33 0.54 12.73 -1.79
C ARG A 33 0.39 12.32 -3.24
N GLU A 34 0.20 13.26 -4.16
CA GLU A 34 0.12 12.96 -5.59
C GLU A 34 1.40 12.35 -6.14
N LEU A 35 2.55 12.93 -5.80
CA LEU A 35 3.87 12.43 -6.22
C LEU A 35 4.10 11.00 -5.68
N TYR A 36 3.71 10.76 -4.44
CA TYR A 36 3.83 9.45 -3.82
C TYR A 36 2.97 8.40 -4.53
N LEU A 37 1.68 8.70 -4.74
CA LEU A 37 0.77 7.79 -5.44
C LEU A 37 1.25 7.48 -6.86
N LYS A 38 1.63 8.52 -7.64
CA LYS A 38 2.20 8.34 -8.99
C LYS A 38 3.45 7.45 -8.99
N GLY A 39 4.31 7.60 -7.96
CA GLY A 39 5.49 6.75 -7.80
C GLY A 39 5.16 5.29 -7.55
N ARG A 40 4.16 5.04 -6.70
CA ARG A 40 3.71 3.68 -6.38
C ARG A 40 3.14 2.96 -7.60
N LEU A 41 2.38 3.66 -8.44
CA LEU A 41 1.81 3.08 -9.67
C LEU A 41 2.90 2.60 -10.66
N VAL A 42 4.08 3.20 -10.65
CA VAL A 42 5.20 2.79 -11.51
C VAL A 42 5.95 1.58 -10.94
N THR A 43 6.02 1.47 -9.62
CA THR A 43 6.83 0.44 -8.93
C THR A 43 6.02 -0.76 -8.46
N ASN A 44 4.71 -0.65 -8.39
CA ASN A 44 3.87 -1.76 -8.00
C ASN A 44 3.78 -2.83 -9.11
N PRO A 45 3.84 -4.11 -8.77
CA PRO A 45 3.47 -5.18 -9.69
C PRO A 45 1.96 -5.17 -9.96
N ASP A 46 1.54 -5.96 -10.95
CA ASP A 46 0.11 -6.19 -11.19
C ASP A 46 -0.54 -6.79 -9.93
N PRO A 47 -1.67 -6.21 -9.49
CA PRO A 47 -2.31 -6.66 -8.26
C PRO A 47 -2.94 -8.05 -8.43
N PRO A 48 -2.76 -8.99 -7.48
CA PRO A 48 -3.43 -10.27 -7.55
C PRO A 48 -4.95 -10.12 -7.44
N GLU A 49 -5.65 -11.00 -8.14
CA GLU A 49 -7.10 -11.07 -8.06
C GLU A 49 -7.56 -11.67 -6.73
N LEU A 50 -8.53 -11.04 -6.10
CA LEU A 50 -9.19 -11.50 -4.89
C LEU A 50 -10.65 -11.90 -5.15
N LYS A 51 -11.30 -12.46 -4.14
CA LYS A 51 -12.75 -12.72 -4.15
C LYS A 51 -13.52 -11.41 -4.12
N SER A 52 -13.14 -10.50 -3.22
CA SER A 52 -13.72 -9.16 -3.13
C SER A 52 -12.73 -8.15 -2.54
N VAL A 53 -12.95 -6.90 -2.92
CA VAL A 53 -12.35 -5.72 -2.28
C VAL A 53 -13.48 -4.73 -2.04
N GLU A 54 -13.76 -4.45 -0.77
CA GLU A 54 -14.95 -3.71 -0.36
C GLU A 54 -14.56 -2.49 0.47
N ALA A 55 -15.18 -1.35 0.17
CA ALA A 55 -15.02 -0.16 0.99
C ALA A 55 -15.76 -0.34 2.32
N LEU A 56 -15.15 0.13 3.40
CA LEU A 56 -15.70 0.16 4.74
C LEU A 56 -15.50 1.56 5.31
N THR A 57 -16.49 2.05 6.02
CA THR A 57 -16.40 3.29 6.80
C THR A 57 -16.47 2.95 8.27
N ILE A 58 -15.47 3.36 9.03
CA ILE A 58 -15.41 3.16 10.48
C ILE A 58 -15.79 4.48 11.15
N PRO A 59 -16.92 4.55 11.86
CA PRO A 59 -17.33 5.76 12.59
C PRO A 59 -16.29 6.14 13.65
N SER A 60 -15.99 7.44 13.77
CA SER A 60 -15.10 7.99 14.79
C SER A 60 -15.57 9.38 15.20
N ASP A 61 -15.32 9.79 16.44
CA ASP A 61 -15.71 11.09 16.98
C ASP A 61 -15.02 12.26 16.25
N ASP A 62 -13.82 12.03 15.72
CA ASP A 62 -13.03 13.01 14.97
C ASP A 62 -13.28 12.98 13.44
N GLY A 63 -14.28 12.22 13.01
CA GLY A 63 -14.64 12.02 11.61
C GLY A 63 -14.46 10.56 11.16
N ASP A 64 -15.28 10.17 10.23
CA ASP A 64 -15.29 8.81 9.71
C ASP A 64 -13.97 8.41 9.07
N ILE A 65 -13.50 7.19 9.37
CA ILE A 65 -12.24 6.64 8.85
C ILE A 65 -12.55 5.72 7.67
N PRO A 66 -12.10 6.07 6.45
CA PRO A 66 -12.23 5.17 5.31
C PRO A 66 -11.30 3.97 5.47
N ALA A 67 -11.82 2.78 5.24
CA ALA A 67 -11.09 1.53 5.29
C ALA A 67 -11.45 0.66 4.07
N ARG A 68 -10.71 -0.42 3.87
CA ARG A 68 -10.93 -1.35 2.77
C ARG A 68 -10.72 -2.77 3.25
N VAL A 69 -11.65 -3.67 2.91
CA VAL A 69 -11.58 -5.09 3.26
C VAL A 69 -11.20 -5.89 2.03
N TYR A 70 -10.16 -6.68 2.14
CA TYR A 70 -9.63 -7.55 1.10
C TYR A 70 -9.89 -9.00 1.47
N THR A 71 -10.71 -9.69 0.68
CA THR A 71 -11.07 -11.10 0.91
C THR A 71 -10.43 -11.99 -0.16
N PRO A 72 -9.57 -12.94 0.18
CA PRO A 72 -8.95 -13.85 -0.78
C PRO A 72 -9.95 -14.83 -1.38
N LYS A 73 -9.65 -15.39 -2.57
CA LYS A 73 -10.49 -16.40 -3.23
C LYS A 73 -10.69 -17.67 -2.37
N ALA A 74 -9.66 -18.07 -1.64
CA ALA A 74 -9.66 -19.24 -0.77
C ALA A 74 -9.10 -18.88 0.62
N PRO A 75 -9.90 -18.25 1.49
CA PRO A 75 -9.42 -17.91 2.82
C PRO A 75 -9.13 -19.16 3.63
N ARG A 76 -8.00 -19.15 4.36
CA ARG A 76 -7.71 -20.18 5.34
C ARG A 76 -8.79 -20.15 6.41
N GLN A 77 -9.26 -21.32 6.80
CA GLN A 77 -10.31 -21.43 7.82
C GLN A 77 -9.88 -22.36 8.95
N SER A 78 -10.24 -21.98 10.16
CA SER A 78 -10.15 -22.83 11.35
C SER A 78 -11.39 -22.59 12.21
N ASN A 79 -12.14 -23.64 12.49
CA ASN A 79 -13.40 -23.59 13.25
C ASN A 79 -14.43 -22.59 12.67
N GLY A 80 -14.53 -22.50 11.33
CA GLY A 80 -15.44 -21.58 10.65
C GLY A 80 -15.00 -20.11 10.66
N LEU A 81 -13.83 -19.80 11.20
CA LEU A 81 -13.26 -18.47 11.24
C LEU A 81 -12.09 -18.34 10.27
N SER A 82 -11.97 -17.20 9.63
CA SER A 82 -10.80 -16.84 8.81
C SER A 82 -9.88 -15.92 9.59
N PRO A 83 -8.55 -16.10 9.50
CA PRO A 83 -7.62 -15.16 10.12
C PRO A 83 -7.76 -13.79 9.46
N CYS A 84 -7.61 -12.74 10.27
CA CYS A 84 -7.70 -11.37 9.84
C CYS A 84 -6.45 -10.59 10.23
N LEU A 85 -5.92 -9.81 9.29
CA LEU A 85 -4.83 -8.87 9.49
C LEU A 85 -5.38 -7.44 9.41
N VAL A 86 -5.20 -6.65 10.44
CA VAL A 86 -5.45 -5.20 10.37
C VAL A 86 -4.16 -4.51 9.96
N PHE A 87 -4.21 -3.84 8.79
CA PHE A 87 -3.05 -3.18 8.20
C PHE A 87 -3.18 -1.65 8.29
N PHE A 88 -2.16 -1.02 8.84
CA PHE A 88 -2.04 0.43 8.87
C PHE A 88 -0.87 0.84 7.98
N HIS A 89 -1.11 1.68 6.97
CA HIS A 89 -0.06 2.15 6.09
C HIS A 89 0.89 3.13 6.79
N GLY A 90 2.14 3.15 6.36
CA GLY A 90 3.10 4.17 6.74
C GLY A 90 2.98 5.43 5.88
N GLY A 91 3.80 6.45 6.18
CA GLY A 91 3.86 7.68 5.36
C GLY A 91 4.08 8.97 6.15
N GLY A 92 4.55 8.87 7.41
CA GLY A 92 4.89 10.02 8.25
C GLY A 92 3.72 10.97 8.49
N TRP A 93 2.49 10.46 8.54
CA TRP A 93 1.22 11.19 8.65
C TRP A 93 0.96 12.20 7.52
N VAL A 94 1.76 12.20 6.47
CA VAL A 94 1.65 13.15 5.36
C VAL A 94 1.25 12.45 4.07
N ILE A 95 1.92 11.35 3.72
CA ILE A 95 1.71 10.60 2.48
C ILE A 95 1.16 9.20 2.76
N GLY A 96 0.67 8.55 1.73
CA GLY A 96 0.04 7.23 1.83
C GLY A 96 -1.48 7.33 1.97
N ASP A 97 -2.16 6.36 1.38
CA ASP A 97 -3.60 6.20 1.38
C ASP A 97 -3.97 4.75 1.04
N LEU A 98 -5.27 4.47 0.93
CA LEU A 98 -5.78 3.15 0.57
C LEU A 98 -5.32 2.70 -0.82
N ASP A 99 -5.18 3.63 -1.77
CA ASP A 99 -4.83 3.31 -3.15
C ASP A 99 -3.34 3.05 -3.31
N SER A 100 -2.50 3.83 -2.66
CA SER A 100 -1.04 3.65 -2.69
C SER A 100 -0.58 2.35 -2.02
N HIS A 101 -1.39 1.76 -1.14
CA HIS A 101 -1.11 0.50 -0.46
C HIS A 101 -2.03 -0.66 -0.88
N ASP A 102 -2.88 -0.47 -1.89
CA ASP A 102 -3.83 -1.47 -2.39
C ASP A 102 -3.13 -2.77 -2.79
N VAL A 103 -2.07 -2.68 -3.60
CA VAL A 103 -1.32 -3.88 -4.06
C VAL A 103 -0.70 -4.65 -2.91
N VAL A 104 -0.16 -3.95 -1.91
CA VAL A 104 0.41 -4.58 -0.70
C VAL A 104 -0.66 -5.37 0.05
N CYS A 105 -1.83 -4.76 0.28
CA CYS A 105 -2.93 -5.42 0.99
C CYS A 105 -3.50 -6.60 0.19
N ARG A 106 -3.62 -6.47 -1.14
CA ARG A 106 -4.03 -7.59 -2.02
C ARG A 106 -3.04 -8.75 -1.96
N THR A 107 -1.75 -8.46 -2.03
CA THR A 107 -0.70 -9.49 -1.94
C THR A 107 -0.73 -10.20 -0.60
N LEU A 108 -0.84 -9.45 0.51
CA LEU A 108 -0.97 -10.04 1.85
C LEU A 108 -2.20 -10.94 1.97
N ALA A 109 -3.35 -10.52 1.44
CA ALA A 109 -4.57 -11.31 1.46
C ALA A 109 -4.43 -12.58 0.60
N HIS A 110 -3.87 -12.44 -0.61
CA HIS A 110 -3.69 -13.54 -1.55
C HIS A 110 -2.72 -14.59 -1.02
N GLU A 111 -1.48 -14.20 -0.71
CA GLU A 111 -0.42 -15.10 -0.27
C GLU A 111 -0.68 -15.67 1.14
N GLY A 112 -1.21 -14.85 2.03
CA GLY A 112 -1.54 -15.26 3.39
C GLY A 112 -2.81 -16.10 3.50
N GLN A 113 -3.66 -16.08 2.47
CA GLN A 113 -4.99 -16.68 2.49
C GLN A 113 -5.81 -16.20 3.71
N LEU A 114 -5.73 -14.91 4.01
CA LEU A 114 -6.35 -14.26 5.15
C LEU A 114 -7.10 -12.99 4.73
N ILE A 115 -8.05 -12.57 5.54
CA ILE A 115 -8.72 -11.27 5.36
C ILE A 115 -7.75 -10.15 5.79
N VAL A 116 -7.65 -9.10 5.00
CA VAL A 116 -6.89 -7.89 5.35
C VAL A 116 -7.84 -6.71 5.46
#